data_9884d7fe8800b41d7a292f5a27c8a252
#
_entry.id   9884d7fe8800b41d7a292f5a27c8a252
#
_cell.length_a   1.000
_cell.length_b   1.000
_cell.length_c   1.000
_cell.angle_alpha   90.00
_cell.angle_beta   90.00
_cell.angle_gamma   90.00
#
_symmetry.space_group_name_H-M   'P 1'
#
loop_
_entity.id
_entity.type
_entity.pdbx_description
1 polymer ?
#
loop_
_entity_poly.entity_id
_entity_poly.type
_entity_poly.pdbx_seq_one_letter_code
_entity_poly.pdbx_strand_id
1 'polypeptide(L)'
;MQAIFELKNPLPFDRNLFENMKKTALDLLDGAEKDPYTQAIVLFSVTGKEYSVRINNALSQEKTDETALFEKIKKSGDTEIGCVLCMWQDHGIDIPSYAFRESLCALDPKNLESLMFVMTADGVAAVKMSTVMK
;
A
#
# COMPACT_ATOMS: atom_id res chain seq x y z
N MET A 1 2.26 15.04 0.01
CA MET A 1 3.40 15.19 0.94
C MET A 1 3.92 13.81 1.35
N GLN A 2 5.21 13.63 1.29
CA GLN A 2 5.86 12.36 1.57
C GLN A 2 6.34 12.32 3.02
N ALA A 3 5.94 11.28 3.74
CA ALA A 3 6.42 11.07 5.11
C ALA A 3 7.79 10.39 5.08
N ILE A 4 8.71 10.86 5.91
CA ILE A 4 10.03 10.23 6.07
C ILE A 4 10.08 9.60 7.46
N PHE A 5 10.36 8.30 7.49
CA PHE A 5 10.42 7.52 8.71
C PHE A 5 11.87 7.33 9.15
N GLU A 6 12.11 7.47 10.45
CA GLU A 6 13.38 7.04 11.04
C GLU A 6 13.22 5.61 11.52
N LEU A 7 13.98 4.72 10.90
CA LEU A 7 13.95 3.30 11.25
C LEU A 7 15.29 2.90 11.82
N LYS A 8 15.26 2.38 13.05
CA LYS A 8 16.48 1.89 13.70
C LYS A 8 16.89 0.53 13.14
N ASN A 9 15.91 -0.30 12.79
CA ASN A 9 16.12 -1.65 12.28
C ASN A 9 15.23 -1.88 11.08
N PRO A 10 15.64 -1.42 9.88
CA PRO A 10 14.84 -1.66 8.67
C PRO A 10 14.74 -3.17 8.43
N LEU A 11 13.55 -3.61 8.00
CA LEU A 11 13.30 -5.01 7.71
C LEU A 11 13.78 -5.33 6.29
N PRO A 12 14.30 -6.55 6.07
CA PRO A 12 14.65 -6.97 4.71
C PRO A 12 13.40 -7.09 3.85
N PHE A 13 13.52 -6.77 2.58
CA PHE A 13 12.46 -6.97 1.61
C PHE A 13 13.05 -7.36 0.27
N ASP A 14 12.22 -8.01 -0.56
CA ASP A 14 12.59 -8.39 -1.92
C ASP A 14 12.55 -7.16 -2.82
N ARG A 15 13.72 -6.71 -3.26
CA ARG A 15 13.82 -5.52 -4.10
C ARG A 15 13.19 -5.72 -5.48
N ASN A 16 13.25 -6.91 -6.04
CA ASN A 16 12.60 -7.21 -7.30
C ASN A 16 11.09 -7.12 -7.19
N LEU A 17 10.53 -7.63 -6.10
CA LEU A 17 9.10 -7.50 -5.81
C LEU A 17 8.71 -6.04 -5.67
N PHE A 18 9.48 -5.26 -4.91
CA PHE A 18 9.25 -3.83 -4.76
C PHE A 18 9.22 -3.12 -6.12
N GLU A 19 10.20 -3.39 -6.99
CA GLU A 19 10.27 -2.75 -8.31
C GLU A 19 9.08 -3.13 -9.18
N ASN A 20 8.60 -4.38 -9.11
CA ASN A 20 7.41 -4.81 -9.84
C ASN A 20 6.15 -4.11 -9.33
N MET A 21 5.99 -3.99 -8.02
CA MET A 21 4.86 -3.28 -7.42
C MET A 21 4.90 -1.79 -7.77
N LYS A 22 6.09 -1.20 -7.76
CA LYS A 22 6.30 0.19 -8.15
C LYS A 22 5.88 0.44 -9.60
N LYS A 23 6.22 -0.48 -10.50
CA LYS A 23 5.82 -0.38 -11.90
C LYS A 23 4.29 -0.36 -12.03
N THR A 24 3.60 -1.24 -11.32
CA THR A 24 2.14 -1.25 -11.31
C THR A 24 1.57 0.08 -10.80
N ALA A 25 2.14 0.60 -9.72
CA ALA A 25 1.70 1.89 -9.16
C ALA A 25 1.90 3.02 -10.17
N LEU A 26 3.05 3.08 -10.82
CA LEU A 26 3.34 4.10 -11.83
C LEU A 26 2.37 4.00 -13.01
N ASP A 27 2.07 2.80 -13.48
CA ASP A 27 1.12 2.58 -14.57
C ASP A 27 -0.29 3.07 -14.18
N LEU A 28 -0.71 2.83 -12.94
CA LEU A 28 -2.00 3.32 -12.45
C LEU A 28 -2.06 4.85 -12.40
N LEU A 29 -0.96 5.49 -12.03
CA LEU A 29 -0.90 6.94 -11.90
C LEU A 29 -0.73 7.65 -13.25
N ASP A 30 -0.16 6.99 -14.23
CA ASP A 30 0.16 7.56 -15.54
C ASP A 30 -1.10 8.00 -16.29
N GLY A 31 -2.18 7.25 -16.19
CA GLY A 31 -3.45 7.58 -16.85
C GLY A 31 -4.37 8.50 -16.07
N ALA A 32 -3.94 8.97 -14.90
CA ALA A 32 -4.80 9.75 -14.01
C ALA A 32 -4.71 11.24 -14.30
N GLU A 33 -5.77 11.99 -13.96
CA GLU A 33 -5.70 13.44 -13.91
C GLU A 33 -4.64 13.83 -12.88
N LYS A 34 -3.98 14.98 -13.11
CA LYS A 34 -2.93 15.47 -12.22
C LYS A 34 -3.51 16.07 -10.94
N ASP A 35 -4.08 15.22 -10.11
CA ASP A 35 -4.57 15.59 -8.79
C ASP A 35 -3.54 15.15 -7.76
N PRO A 36 -2.98 16.05 -6.93
CA PRO A 36 -1.97 15.68 -5.94
C PRO A 36 -2.47 14.68 -4.90
N TYR A 37 -3.79 14.52 -4.76
CA TYR A 37 -4.38 13.59 -3.80
C TYR A 37 -4.73 12.23 -4.41
N THR A 38 -4.34 11.98 -5.65
CA THR A 38 -4.49 10.65 -6.25
C THR A 38 -3.41 9.72 -5.71
N GLN A 39 -3.83 8.51 -5.35
CA GLN A 39 -2.93 7.47 -4.86
C GLN A 39 -3.09 6.20 -5.69
N ALA A 40 -1.99 5.48 -5.85
CA ALA A 40 -1.99 4.09 -6.29
C ALA A 40 -1.61 3.22 -5.10
N ILE A 41 -2.41 2.19 -4.81
CA ILE A 41 -2.09 1.22 -3.76
C ILE A 41 -1.98 -0.15 -4.42
N VAL A 42 -0.86 -0.81 -4.17
CA VAL A 42 -0.57 -2.15 -4.70
C VAL A 42 -0.37 -3.08 -3.52
N LEU A 43 -1.08 -4.20 -3.54
CA LEU A 43 -1.02 -5.24 -2.51
C LEU A 43 -0.48 -6.51 -3.15
N PHE A 44 0.42 -7.19 -2.47
CA PHE A 44 0.95 -8.47 -2.92
C PHE A 44 0.65 -9.51 -1.86
N SER A 45 -0.15 -10.52 -2.21
CA SER A 45 -0.56 -11.55 -1.27
C SER A 45 0.56 -12.57 -1.04
N VAL A 46 0.45 -13.30 0.07
CA VAL A 46 1.42 -14.36 0.38
C VAL A 46 1.35 -15.53 -0.62
N THR A 47 0.26 -15.63 -1.38
CA THR A 47 0.12 -16.65 -2.42
C THR A 47 0.72 -16.20 -3.76
N GLY A 48 1.22 -14.98 -3.85
CA GLY A 48 1.88 -14.48 -5.06
C GLY A 48 0.97 -13.70 -6.01
N LYS A 49 -0.20 -13.26 -5.58
CA LYS A 49 -1.12 -12.47 -6.41
C LYS A 49 -1.00 -10.99 -6.09
N GLU A 50 -1.07 -10.18 -7.13
CA GLU A 50 -1.07 -8.73 -7.00
C GLU A 50 -2.50 -8.19 -7.12
N TYR A 51 -2.85 -7.28 -6.21
CA TYR A 51 -4.10 -6.54 -6.23
C TYR A 51 -3.75 -5.06 -6.20
N SER A 52 -4.47 -4.24 -6.96
CA SER A 52 -4.15 -2.83 -7.00
C SER A 52 -5.39 -1.98 -7.19
N VAL A 53 -5.29 -0.71 -6.79
CA VAL A 53 -6.37 0.26 -6.92
C VAL A 53 -5.79 1.65 -7.09
N ARG A 54 -6.45 2.47 -7.92
CA ARG A 54 -6.18 3.91 -7.99
C ARG A 54 -7.30 4.62 -7.24
N ILE A 55 -6.93 5.44 -6.27
CA ILE A 55 -7.85 6.25 -5.50
C ILE A 55 -7.71 7.69 -5.99
N ASN A 56 -8.72 8.21 -6.70
CA ASN A 56 -8.62 9.50 -7.38
C ASN A 56 -8.60 10.69 -6.43
N ASN A 57 -9.17 10.55 -5.25
CA ASN A 57 -9.09 11.59 -4.23
C ASN A 57 -9.00 10.92 -2.85
N ALA A 58 -7.79 10.72 -2.38
CA ALA A 58 -7.53 10.01 -1.13
C ALA A 58 -8.06 10.75 0.10
N LEU A 59 -8.34 12.06 -0.02
CA LEU A 59 -8.91 12.85 1.06
C LEU A 59 -10.44 12.80 1.08
N SER A 60 -11.08 12.25 0.04
CA SER A 60 -12.53 12.10 -0.01
C SER A 60 -13.02 11.10 1.02
N GLN A 61 -14.21 11.33 1.55
CA GLN A 61 -14.87 10.39 2.42
C GLN A 61 -15.54 9.24 1.65
N GLU A 62 -15.66 9.37 0.34
CA GLU A 62 -16.15 8.28 -0.50
C GLU A 62 -15.05 7.24 -0.66
N LYS A 63 -15.39 5.99 -0.35
CA LYS A 63 -14.43 4.88 -0.35
C LYS A 63 -14.85 3.76 -1.32
N THR A 64 -15.46 4.13 -2.43
CA THR A 64 -15.99 3.17 -3.41
C THR A 64 -14.91 2.27 -3.99
N ASP A 65 -13.77 2.86 -4.39
CA ASP A 65 -12.67 2.10 -4.99
C ASP A 65 -12.02 1.15 -4.00
N GLU A 66 -11.83 1.61 -2.76
CA GLU A 66 -11.28 0.77 -1.68
C GLU A 66 -12.22 -0.38 -1.36
N THR A 67 -13.52 -0.09 -1.25
CA THR A 67 -14.54 -1.10 -0.96
C THR A 67 -14.57 -2.17 -2.03
N ALA A 68 -14.52 -1.79 -3.30
CA ALA A 68 -14.48 -2.75 -4.43
C ALA A 68 -13.24 -3.64 -4.36
N LEU A 69 -12.08 -3.07 -4.02
CA LEU A 69 -10.84 -3.82 -3.86
C LEU A 69 -10.99 -4.89 -2.76
N PHE A 70 -11.48 -4.50 -1.58
CA PHE A 70 -11.64 -5.42 -0.46
C PHE A 70 -12.65 -6.53 -0.74
N GLU A 71 -13.75 -6.20 -1.44
CA GLU A 71 -14.73 -7.20 -1.86
C GLU A 71 -14.09 -8.23 -2.82
N LYS A 72 -13.29 -7.77 -3.75
CA LYS A 72 -12.57 -8.65 -4.68
C LYS A 72 -11.63 -9.60 -3.95
N ILE A 73 -10.89 -9.09 -2.97
CA ILE A 73 -9.96 -9.90 -2.19
C ILE A 73 -10.72 -10.93 -1.34
N LYS A 74 -11.81 -10.51 -0.69
CA LYS A 74 -12.65 -11.43 0.10
C LYS A 74 -13.18 -12.58 -0.75
N LYS A 75 -13.66 -12.28 -1.97
CA LYS A 75 -14.19 -13.30 -2.89
C LYS A 75 -13.12 -14.28 -3.33
N SER A 76 -11.89 -13.83 -3.47
CA SER A 76 -10.78 -14.70 -3.86
C SER A 76 -10.34 -15.64 -2.74
N GLY A 77 -10.63 -15.30 -1.48
CA GLY A 77 -10.15 -16.02 -0.30
C GLY A 77 -8.68 -15.74 0.03
N ASP A 78 -8.03 -14.86 -0.72
CA ASP A 78 -6.60 -14.58 -0.65
C ASP A 78 -6.35 -13.38 0.26
N THR A 79 -6.73 -13.53 1.53
CA THR A 79 -6.83 -12.40 2.48
C THR A 79 -5.53 -12.05 3.20
N GLU A 80 -4.54 -12.91 3.14
CA GLU A 80 -3.24 -12.64 3.78
C GLU A 80 -2.34 -11.87 2.82
N ILE A 81 -2.06 -10.61 3.15
CA ILE A 81 -1.27 -9.68 2.33
C ILE A 81 0.16 -9.64 2.87
N GLY A 82 1.12 -9.90 2.00
CA GLY A 82 2.53 -9.88 2.38
C GLY A 82 3.16 -8.50 2.34
N CYS A 83 2.86 -7.74 1.28
CA CYS A 83 3.47 -6.43 1.07
C CYS A 83 2.44 -5.40 0.61
N VAL A 84 2.64 -4.15 0.99
CA VAL A 84 1.79 -3.02 0.63
C VAL A 84 2.65 -1.87 0.12
N LEU A 85 2.33 -1.35 -1.06
CA LEU A 85 2.95 -0.14 -1.60
C LEU A 85 1.86 0.91 -1.82
N CYS A 86 2.03 2.09 -1.26
CA CYS A 86 1.16 3.24 -1.49
C CYS A 86 1.98 4.37 -2.08
N MET A 87 1.57 4.89 -3.23
CA MET A 87 2.30 5.93 -3.95
C MET A 87 1.36 7.09 -4.29
N TRP A 88 1.78 8.31 -3.96
CA TRP A 88 1.07 9.53 -4.33
C TRP A 88 1.33 9.89 -5.80
N GLN A 89 0.55 10.82 -6.34
CA GLN A 89 0.69 11.28 -7.72
C GLN A 89 2.09 11.86 -8.01
N ASP A 90 2.76 12.43 -7.01
CA ASP A 90 4.12 12.95 -7.14
C ASP A 90 5.20 11.85 -7.03
N HIS A 91 4.78 10.59 -7.00
CA HIS A 91 5.61 9.39 -6.85
C HIS A 91 6.20 9.23 -5.43
N GLY A 92 5.75 10.01 -4.46
CA GLY A 92 6.13 9.83 -3.06
C GLY A 92 5.53 8.55 -2.50
N ILE A 93 6.34 7.78 -1.78
CA ILE A 93 5.94 6.53 -1.13
C ILE A 93 5.59 6.83 0.32
N ASP A 94 4.43 6.38 0.75
CA ASP A 94 3.91 6.60 2.09
C ASP A 94 3.13 5.36 2.52
N ILE A 95 2.74 5.31 3.79
CA ILE A 95 1.80 4.28 4.23
C ILE A 95 0.38 4.73 3.83
N PRO A 96 -0.51 3.79 3.54
CA PRO A 96 -1.92 4.14 3.28
C PRO A 96 -2.58 4.69 4.54
N SER A 97 -3.76 5.31 4.38
CA SER A 97 -4.49 5.91 5.50
C SER A 97 -4.75 4.90 6.62
N TYR A 98 -4.98 5.40 7.83
CA TYR A 98 -5.33 4.55 8.97
C TYR A 98 -6.56 3.69 8.67
N ALA A 99 -7.58 4.28 8.04
CA ALA A 99 -8.80 3.56 7.68
C ALA A 99 -8.51 2.38 6.73
N PHE A 100 -7.64 2.60 5.74
CA PHE A 100 -7.23 1.53 4.82
C PHE A 100 -6.48 0.43 5.57
N ARG A 101 -5.53 0.80 6.42
CA ARG A 101 -4.75 -0.15 7.23
C ARG A 101 -5.64 -0.95 8.17
N GLU A 102 -6.61 -0.28 8.80
CA GLU A 102 -7.58 -0.94 9.68
C GLU A 102 -8.41 -1.96 8.90
N SER A 103 -8.85 -1.61 7.70
CA SER A 103 -9.60 -2.51 6.82
C SER A 103 -8.78 -3.74 6.43
N LEU A 104 -7.48 -3.58 6.17
CA LEU A 104 -6.59 -4.71 5.87
C LEU A 104 -6.48 -5.64 7.08
N CYS A 105 -6.34 -5.10 8.28
CA CYS A 105 -6.25 -5.91 9.50
C CYS A 105 -7.57 -6.60 9.84
N ALA A 106 -8.70 -5.95 9.52
CA ALA A 106 -10.03 -6.56 9.69
C ALA A 106 -10.27 -7.69 8.69
N LEU A 107 -9.66 -7.58 7.50
CA LEU A 107 -9.76 -8.61 6.47
C LEU A 107 -9.11 -9.92 6.93
N ASP A 108 -7.96 -9.83 7.58
CA ASP A 108 -7.21 -10.96 8.11
C ASP A 108 -6.26 -10.44 9.20
N PRO A 109 -6.36 -10.95 10.45
CA PRO A 109 -5.46 -10.53 11.53
C PRO A 109 -3.97 -10.74 11.22
N LYS A 110 -3.64 -11.69 10.36
CA LYS A 110 -2.26 -11.93 9.92
C LYS A 110 -1.68 -10.73 9.18
N ASN A 111 -2.52 -9.81 8.70
CA ASN A 111 -2.07 -8.61 8.02
C ASN A 111 -1.37 -7.60 8.95
N LEU A 112 -1.40 -7.82 10.25
CA LEU A 112 -0.52 -7.10 11.18
C LEU A 112 0.97 -7.37 10.89
N GLU A 113 1.27 -8.48 10.24
CA GLU A 113 2.65 -8.83 9.84
C GLU A 113 3.01 -8.37 8.42
N SER A 114 2.06 -7.77 7.68
CA SER A 114 2.33 -7.25 6.34
C SER A 114 3.45 -6.21 6.38
N LEU A 115 4.32 -6.24 5.37
CA LEU A 115 5.36 -5.24 5.20
C LEU A 115 4.83 -4.11 4.34
N MET A 116 4.99 -2.87 4.82
CA MET A 116 4.65 -1.68 4.05
C MET A 116 5.94 -0.97 3.66
N PHE A 117 6.01 -0.53 2.41
CA PHE A 117 7.15 0.25 1.95
C PHE A 117 6.99 1.71 2.40
N VAL A 118 8.10 2.27 2.87
CA VAL A 118 8.16 3.65 3.33
C VAL A 118 9.43 4.30 2.80
N MET A 119 9.44 5.63 2.74
CA MET A 119 10.62 6.37 2.37
C MET A 119 11.36 6.80 3.63
N THR A 120 12.68 6.56 3.65
CA THR A 120 13.57 7.02 4.71
C THR A 120 14.62 7.95 4.11
N ALA A 121 15.44 8.56 4.96
CA ALA A 121 16.57 9.38 4.49
C ALA A 121 17.55 8.59 3.63
N ASP A 122 17.63 7.27 3.83
CA ASP A 122 18.53 6.38 3.11
C ASP A 122 17.85 5.66 1.92
N GLY A 123 16.61 6.00 1.62
CA GLY A 123 15.84 5.41 0.53
C GLY A 123 14.66 4.60 1.02
N VAL A 124 14.20 3.66 0.19
CA VAL A 124 13.04 2.84 0.52
C VAL A 124 13.40 1.80 1.58
N ALA A 125 12.50 1.60 2.53
CA ALA A 125 12.61 0.60 3.58
C ALA A 125 11.26 -0.08 3.78
N ALA A 126 11.21 -1.11 4.60
CA ALA A 126 9.98 -1.80 4.94
C ALA A 126 9.71 -1.72 6.44
N VAL A 127 8.45 -1.55 6.79
CA VAL A 127 7.97 -1.50 8.18
C VAL A 127 6.76 -2.42 8.31
N LYS A 128 6.64 -3.11 9.45
CA LYS A 128 5.47 -3.96 9.70
C LYS A 128 4.23 -3.12 9.97
N MET A 129 3.09 -3.61 9.50
CA MET A 129 1.78 -3.00 9.78
C MET A 129 1.59 -2.79 11.28
N SER A 130 1.92 -3.79 12.11
CA SER A 130 1.76 -3.73 13.56
C SER A 130 2.49 -2.56 14.22
N THR A 131 3.59 -2.09 13.60
CA THR A 131 4.38 -0.98 14.12
C THR A 131 3.59 0.33 14.13
N VAL A 132 2.67 0.50 13.18
CA VAL A 132 1.90 1.74 12.98
C VAL A 132 0.43 1.61 13.35
N MET A 133 0.00 0.45 13.86
CA MET A 133 -1.39 0.19 14.26
C MET A 133 -1.60 0.30 15.77
N LYS A 134 -0.84 1.13 16.41
CA LYS A 134 -0.97 1.37 17.85
C LYS A 134 -1.95 2.49 18.16
#